data_c75a48c07f0073eaf8b35e5b8fdd718d
#
_entry.id   c75a48c07f0073eaf8b35e5b8fdd718d
#
_cell.length_a   1.000
_cell.length_b   1.000
_cell.length_c   1.000
_cell.angle_alpha   90.00
_cell.angle_beta   90.00
_cell.angle_gamma   90.00
#
_symmetry.space_group_name_H-M   'P 1'
#
loop_
_entity.id
_entity.type
_entity.pdbx_description
1 polymer ?
#
loop_
_entity_poly.entity_id
_entity_poly.type
_entity_poly.pdbx_seq_one_letter_code
_entity_poly.pdbx_strand_id
1 'polypeptide(L)'
;MLLLSVSFLLGACSTKGHEEKMKTQKEAEDEFVATLTAADSSAVLTLCTQCMDLLKAKETDKAIDMLYSIDDAGIAKPLTIQQREALTKRFQRFPVIRYQLDYLSFSTQGNNDVKYKIEFTPRSDSDTPGSSMGFMFNPIKANGEWVLAIKDGRQPSREAAIPLHDDAPAPVDVIVEK
;
A
#
# COMPACT_ATOMS: atom_id res chain seq x y z
N MET A 1 66.34 -20.64 -13.65
CA MET A 1 64.99 -21.22 -13.50
C MET A 1 64.25 -20.36 -12.51
N LEU A 2 63.37 -19.49 -13.00
CA LEU A 2 62.66 -18.54 -12.20
C LEU A 2 61.20 -19.08 -12.12
N LEU A 3 60.75 -19.47 -10.92
CA LEU A 3 59.38 -19.91 -10.65
C LEU A 3 58.53 -18.69 -10.28
N LEU A 4 57.62 -18.29 -11.17
CA LEU A 4 56.57 -17.30 -10.90
C LEU A 4 55.42 -17.99 -10.19
N SER A 5 55.20 -17.69 -8.91
CA SER A 5 53.97 -18.06 -8.20
C SER A 5 52.89 -17.00 -8.43
N VAL A 6 51.85 -17.40 -9.16
CA VAL A 6 50.67 -16.59 -9.37
C VAL A 6 49.74 -16.82 -8.18
N SER A 7 49.60 -15.82 -7.30
CA SER A 7 48.61 -15.83 -6.21
C SER A 7 47.26 -15.40 -6.76
N PHE A 8 46.30 -16.32 -6.78
CA PHE A 8 44.91 -16.08 -7.12
C PHE A 8 44.21 -15.46 -5.91
N LEU A 9 43.98 -14.16 -5.94
CA LEU A 9 43.14 -13.48 -4.99
C LEU A 9 41.67 -13.66 -5.46
N LEU A 10 40.97 -14.64 -4.87
CA LEU A 10 39.52 -14.78 -4.99
C LEU A 10 38.84 -13.64 -4.19
N GLY A 11 38.29 -12.69 -4.91
CA GLY A 11 37.52 -11.59 -4.34
C GLY A 11 36.23 -12.07 -3.70
N ALA A 12 36.21 -12.20 -2.38
CA ALA A 12 35.01 -12.33 -1.59
C ALA A 12 34.40 -10.93 -1.35
N CYS A 13 33.72 -10.41 -2.34
CA CYS A 13 32.94 -9.15 -2.21
C CYS A 13 31.55 -9.38 -2.73
N SER A 14 30.57 -9.50 -1.85
CA SER A 14 29.21 -8.98 -2.11
C SER A 14 28.16 -9.29 -1.03
N THR A 15 28.38 -10.20 -0.10
CA THR A 15 27.36 -10.57 0.89
C THR A 15 27.24 -9.58 2.05
N LYS A 16 28.33 -9.01 2.53
CA LYS A 16 28.31 -8.08 3.68
C LYS A 16 27.54 -6.79 3.42
N GLY A 17 27.68 -6.19 2.25
CA GLY A 17 26.98 -4.93 1.92
C GLY A 17 25.48 -5.10 1.76
N HIS A 18 24.99 -6.28 1.42
CA HIS A 18 23.56 -6.56 1.30
C HIS A 18 22.91 -6.80 2.66
N GLU A 19 23.58 -7.52 3.55
CA GLU A 19 23.12 -7.71 4.94
C GLU A 19 23.09 -6.41 5.73
N GLU A 20 24.10 -5.55 5.58
CA GLU A 20 24.16 -4.26 6.25
C GLU A 20 23.06 -3.31 5.76
N LYS A 21 22.79 -3.29 4.45
CA LYS A 21 21.70 -2.51 3.87
C LYS A 21 20.32 -3.03 4.29
N MET A 22 20.12 -4.33 4.44
CA MET A 22 18.89 -4.92 4.94
C MET A 22 18.67 -4.64 6.42
N LYS A 23 19.71 -4.65 7.26
CA LYS A 23 19.63 -4.29 8.68
C LYS A 23 19.21 -2.83 8.86
N THR A 24 19.84 -1.90 8.16
CA THR A 24 19.54 -0.47 8.24
C THR A 24 18.12 -0.15 7.76
N GLN A 25 17.62 -0.84 6.74
CA GLN A 25 16.24 -0.68 6.28
C GLN A 25 15.23 -1.17 7.33
N LYS A 26 15.49 -2.33 7.92
CA LYS A 26 14.62 -2.88 8.97
C LYS A 26 14.61 -2.00 10.22
N GLU A 27 15.77 -1.50 10.64
CA GLU A 27 15.87 -0.59 11.77
C GLU A 27 15.05 0.69 11.54
N ALA A 28 15.12 1.29 10.34
CA ALA A 28 14.33 2.46 9.99
C ALA A 28 12.81 2.16 9.93
N GLU A 29 12.43 0.96 9.47
CA GLU A 29 11.04 0.50 9.51
C GLU A 29 10.55 0.35 10.96
N ASP A 30 11.31 -0.34 11.80
CA ASP A 30 10.97 -0.58 13.21
C ASP A 30 10.89 0.75 13.99
N GLU A 31 11.81 1.68 13.72
CA GLU A 31 11.79 3.03 14.30
C GLU A 31 10.53 3.81 13.89
N PHE A 32 10.20 3.82 12.62
CA PHE A 32 8.99 4.48 12.12
C PHE A 32 7.72 3.87 12.74
N VAL A 33 7.61 2.54 12.71
CA VAL A 33 6.44 1.83 13.26
C VAL A 33 6.29 2.09 14.76
N ALA A 34 7.39 2.19 15.51
CA ALA A 34 7.37 2.51 16.93
C ALA A 34 6.84 3.93 17.24
N THR A 35 6.83 4.84 16.26
CA THR A 35 6.24 6.18 16.43
C THR A 35 4.73 6.21 16.23
N LEU A 36 4.14 5.14 15.69
CA LEU A 36 2.72 5.09 15.37
C LEU A 36 1.88 4.66 16.57
N THR A 37 0.67 5.19 16.61
CA THR A 37 -0.31 4.92 17.64
C THR A 37 -1.55 4.23 17.06
N ALA A 38 -2.42 3.69 17.90
CA ALA A 38 -3.72 3.18 17.47
C ALA A 38 -4.58 4.27 16.79
N ALA A 39 -4.40 5.54 17.18
CA ALA A 39 -5.08 6.66 16.54
C ALA A 39 -4.62 6.86 15.10
N ASP A 40 -3.33 6.61 14.79
CA ASP A 40 -2.81 6.68 13.41
C ASP A 40 -3.47 5.63 12.52
N SER A 41 -3.55 4.38 12.98
CA SER A 41 -4.23 3.30 12.26
C SER A 41 -5.71 3.62 12.01
N SER A 42 -6.42 4.13 13.03
CA SER A 42 -7.82 4.51 12.91
C SER A 42 -8.01 5.66 11.93
N ALA A 43 -7.15 6.69 11.96
CA ALA A 43 -7.20 7.82 11.04
C ALA A 43 -6.99 7.36 9.58
N VAL A 44 -5.98 6.51 9.34
CA VAL A 44 -5.71 5.95 8.01
C VAL A 44 -6.89 5.13 7.50
N LEU A 45 -7.43 4.23 8.32
CA LEU A 45 -8.56 3.39 7.91
C LEU A 45 -9.81 4.24 7.65
N THR A 46 -10.06 5.28 8.44
CA THR A 46 -11.17 6.20 8.21
C THR A 46 -11.07 6.90 6.86
N LEU A 47 -9.90 7.44 6.52
CA LEU A 47 -9.67 8.08 5.22
C LEU A 47 -9.83 7.09 4.06
N CYS A 48 -9.26 5.90 4.17
CA CYS A 48 -9.39 4.87 3.14
C CYS A 48 -10.84 4.45 2.95
N THR A 49 -11.57 4.21 4.05
CA THR A 49 -12.99 3.82 4.01
C THR A 49 -13.83 4.92 3.38
N GLN A 50 -13.61 6.19 3.75
CA GLN A 50 -14.30 7.33 3.14
C GLN A 50 -14.08 7.37 1.61
N CYS A 51 -12.86 7.19 1.15
CA CYS A 51 -12.57 7.15 -0.28
C CYS A 51 -13.27 5.96 -0.96
N MET A 52 -13.25 4.77 -0.35
CA MET A 52 -13.93 3.59 -0.88
C MET A 52 -15.45 3.74 -0.91
N ASP A 53 -16.05 4.39 0.09
CA ASP A 53 -17.50 4.67 0.13
C ASP A 53 -17.90 5.65 -0.98
N LEU A 54 -17.12 6.69 -1.23
CA LEU A 54 -17.34 7.59 -2.36
C LEU A 54 -17.27 6.85 -3.71
N LEU A 55 -16.30 5.95 -3.88
CA LEU A 55 -16.22 5.12 -5.09
C LEU A 55 -17.42 4.19 -5.25
N LYS A 56 -17.89 3.57 -4.15
CA LYS A 56 -19.09 2.73 -4.12
C LYS A 56 -20.35 3.53 -4.42
N ALA A 57 -20.44 4.77 -3.93
CA ALA A 57 -21.52 5.70 -4.23
C ALA A 57 -21.47 6.28 -5.64
N LYS A 58 -20.44 5.93 -6.45
CA LYS A 58 -20.14 6.47 -7.79
C LYS A 58 -19.83 7.97 -7.78
N GLU A 59 -19.41 8.51 -6.65
CA GLU A 59 -18.91 9.86 -6.50
C GLU A 59 -17.41 9.92 -6.81
N THR A 60 -17.05 9.44 -8.01
CA THR A 60 -15.67 9.18 -8.42
C THR A 60 -14.79 10.42 -8.35
N ASP A 61 -15.30 11.59 -8.73
CA ASP A 61 -14.52 12.83 -8.70
C ASP A 61 -14.14 13.21 -7.28
N LYS A 62 -15.09 13.10 -6.32
CA LYS A 62 -14.81 13.36 -4.90
C LYS A 62 -13.81 12.37 -4.32
N ALA A 63 -13.90 11.09 -4.70
CA ALA A 63 -12.93 10.09 -4.28
C ALA A 63 -11.53 10.40 -4.83
N ILE A 64 -11.41 10.80 -6.10
CA ILE A 64 -10.15 11.18 -6.73
C ILE A 64 -9.57 12.46 -6.11
N ASP A 65 -10.41 13.40 -5.65
CA ASP A 65 -9.97 14.62 -4.96
C ASP A 65 -9.27 14.32 -3.62
N MET A 66 -9.52 13.16 -3.00
CA MET A 66 -8.83 12.70 -1.79
C MET A 66 -7.43 12.12 -2.08
N LEU A 67 -7.08 11.88 -3.35
CA LEU A 67 -5.89 11.12 -3.71
C LEU A 67 -4.73 12.03 -4.13
N TYR A 68 -3.54 11.60 -3.77
CA TYR A 68 -2.28 12.25 -4.08
C TYR A 68 -1.37 11.30 -4.87
N SER A 69 -0.40 11.85 -5.58
CA SER A 69 0.78 11.13 -6.06
C SER A 69 1.95 11.37 -5.12
N ILE A 70 2.98 10.55 -5.22
CA ILE A 70 4.24 10.73 -4.50
C ILE A 70 5.33 11.02 -5.53
N ASP A 71 6.10 12.07 -5.31
CA ASP A 71 7.28 12.36 -6.13
C ASP A 71 8.49 11.49 -5.74
N ASP A 72 9.58 11.60 -6.48
CA ASP A 72 10.80 10.83 -6.25
C ASP A 72 11.45 11.11 -4.87
N ALA A 73 11.10 12.23 -4.23
CA ALA A 73 11.52 12.58 -2.88
C ALA A 73 10.58 12.04 -1.78
N GLY A 74 9.53 11.30 -2.14
CA GLY A 74 8.54 10.77 -1.21
C GLY A 74 7.50 11.79 -0.71
N ILE A 75 7.38 12.94 -1.40
CA ILE A 75 6.49 14.03 -1.01
C ILE A 75 5.16 13.90 -1.73
N ALA A 76 4.06 14.06 -0.98
CA ALA A 76 2.71 14.09 -1.54
C ALA A 76 2.53 15.30 -2.47
N LYS A 77 2.01 15.05 -3.66
CA LYS A 77 1.66 16.05 -4.66
C LYS A 77 0.23 15.83 -5.14
N PRO A 78 -0.51 16.88 -5.47
CA PRO A 78 -1.78 16.73 -6.16
C PRO A 78 -1.63 15.87 -7.41
N LEU A 79 -2.65 15.08 -7.74
CA LEU A 79 -2.66 14.28 -8.96
C LEU A 79 -2.60 15.21 -10.19
N THR A 80 -1.79 14.83 -11.16
CA THR A 80 -1.80 15.46 -12.48
C THR A 80 -3.12 15.18 -13.21
N ILE A 81 -3.44 16.00 -14.20
CA ILE A 81 -4.63 15.80 -15.05
C ILE A 81 -4.64 14.38 -15.65
N GLN A 82 -3.50 13.93 -16.15
CA GLN A 82 -3.37 12.58 -16.74
C GLN A 82 -3.63 11.46 -15.72
N GLN A 83 -3.13 11.61 -14.49
CA GLN A 83 -3.38 10.64 -13.41
C GLN A 83 -4.85 10.61 -13.03
N ARG A 84 -5.50 11.78 -12.91
CA ARG A 84 -6.95 11.88 -12.63
C ARG A 84 -7.77 11.20 -13.71
N GLU A 85 -7.50 11.48 -14.98
CA GLU A 85 -8.18 10.85 -16.12
C GLU A 85 -7.98 9.32 -16.13
N ALA A 86 -6.78 8.86 -15.86
CA ALA A 86 -6.49 7.42 -15.81
C ALA A 86 -7.28 6.72 -14.68
N LEU A 87 -7.35 7.34 -13.50
CA LEU A 87 -8.15 6.83 -12.38
C LEU A 87 -9.65 6.86 -12.70
N THR A 88 -10.16 7.95 -13.27
CA THR A 88 -11.57 8.05 -13.69
C THR A 88 -11.93 6.92 -14.67
N LYS A 89 -11.13 6.72 -15.71
CA LYS A 89 -11.33 5.62 -16.67
C LYS A 89 -11.26 4.24 -16.00
N ARG A 90 -10.36 4.06 -15.04
CA ARG A 90 -10.23 2.80 -14.28
C ARG A 90 -11.49 2.52 -13.48
N PHE A 91 -12.01 3.49 -12.72
CA PHE A 91 -13.20 3.31 -11.90
C PHE A 91 -14.49 3.24 -12.72
N GLN A 92 -14.54 3.87 -13.90
CA GLN A 92 -15.63 3.67 -14.86
C GLN A 92 -15.66 2.24 -15.41
N ARG A 93 -14.48 1.68 -15.72
CA ARG A 93 -14.35 0.30 -16.23
C ARG A 93 -14.56 -0.75 -15.16
N PHE A 94 -14.13 -0.47 -13.94
CA PHE A 94 -14.18 -1.37 -12.79
C PHE A 94 -14.84 -0.65 -11.60
N PRO A 95 -16.18 -0.44 -11.65
CA PRO A 95 -16.90 0.27 -10.60
C PRO A 95 -16.85 -0.52 -9.30
N VAL A 96 -16.67 0.16 -8.17
CA VAL A 96 -16.68 -0.47 -6.86
C VAL A 96 -18.13 -0.80 -6.47
N ILE A 97 -18.50 -2.07 -6.48
CA ILE A 97 -19.81 -2.56 -6.04
C ILE A 97 -19.75 -2.94 -4.57
N ARG A 98 -18.71 -3.65 -4.19
CA ARG A 98 -18.38 -4.04 -2.81
C ARG A 98 -16.89 -3.92 -2.61
N TYR A 99 -16.49 -3.71 -1.36
CA TYR A 99 -15.09 -3.74 -0.99
C TYR A 99 -14.92 -4.36 0.39
N GLN A 100 -13.76 -4.90 0.65
CA GLN A 100 -13.35 -5.46 1.93
C GLN A 100 -11.90 -5.08 2.16
N LEU A 101 -11.57 -4.66 3.37
CA LEU A 101 -10.18 -4.48 3.78
C LEU A 101 -9.47 -5.85 3.76
N ASP A 102 -8.34 -5.90 3.08
CA ASP A 102 -7.48 -7.09 3.02
C ASP A 102 -6.41 -6.98 4.12
N TYR A 103 -5.66 -5.88 4.11
CA TYR A 103 -4.70 -5.59 5.18
C TYR A 103 -4.33 -4.09 5.26
N LEU A 104 -3.78 -3.71 6.42
CA LEU A 104 -3.06 -2.47 6.67
C LEU A 104 -1.65 -2.82 7.13
N SER A 105 -0.63 -2.25 6.51
CA SER A 105 0.77 -2.43 6.90
C SER A 105 1.51 -1.10 6.84
N PHE A 106 2.13 -0.72 7.94
CA PHE A 106 3.05 0.41 7.99
C PHE A 106 4.48 -0.09 7.81
N SER A 107 5.27 0.66 7.04
CA SER A 107 6.64 0.31 6.73
C SER A 107 7.59 1.50 6.91
N THR A 108 7.35 2.60 6.20
CA THR A 108 8.17 3.82 6.29
C THR A 108 7.30 5.05 6.17
N GLN A 109 7.88 6.23 6.41
CA GLN A 109 7.17 7.50 6.21
C GLN A 109 6.54 7.66 4.81
N GLY A 110 7.17 7.10 3.78
CA GLY A 110 6.74 7.29 2.38
C GLY A 110 6.18 6.05 1.72
N ASN A 111 6.16 4.90 2.40
CA ASN A 111 5.72 3.63 1.80
C ASN A 111 4.96 2.77 2.80
N ASN A 112 3.65 2.88 2.77
CA ASN A 112 2.72 2.11 3.58
C ASN A 112 1.68 1.46 2.68
N ASP A 113 1.02 0.43 3.15
CA ASP A 113 0.05 -0.32 2.36
C ASP A 113 -1.28 -0.43 3.09
N VAL A 114 -2.36 0.01 2.43
CA VAL A 114 -3.72 -0.37 2.77
C VAL A 114 -4.33 -1.00 1.53
N LYS A 115 -4.58 -2.29 1.60
CA LYS A 115 -5.11 -3.07 0.47
C LYS A 115 -6.58 -3.40 0.70
N TYR A 116 -7.36 -3.14 -0.32
CA TYR A 116 -8.75 -3.56 -0.39
C TYR A 116 -8.92 -4.57 -1.53
N LYS A 117 -9.75 -5.57 -1.29
CA LYS A 117 -10.36 -6.39 -2.33
C LYS A 117 -11.65 -5.69 -2.76
N ILE A 118 -11.77 -5.36 -4.04
CA ILE A 118 -12.98 -4.75 -4.61
C ILE A 118 -13.67 -5.74 -5.54
N GLU A 119 -15.00 -5.83 -5.45
CA GLU A 119 -15.85 -6.51 -6.42
C GLU A 119 -16.41 -5.46 -7.38
N PHE A 120 -16.29 -5.70 -8.69
CA PHE A 120 -16.70 -4.77 -9.75
C PHE A 120 -17.76 -5.36 -10.69
N THR A 121 -18.16 -6.61 -10.50
CA THR A 121 -19.32 -7.21 -11.17
C THR A 121 -20.35 -7.64 -10.15
N PRO A 122 -21.65 -7.57 -10.47
CA PRO A 122 -22.70 -8.14 -9.62
C PRO A 122 -22.46 -9.64 -9.42
N ARG A 123 -22.88 -10.16 -8.28
CA ARG A 123 -22.95 -11.61 -8.06
C ARG A 123 -24.08 -12.18 -8.88
N SER A 124 -23.88 -13.34 -9.50
CA SER A 124 -24.91 -14.04 -10.26
C SER A 124 -25.96 -14.69 -9.33
N ASP A 125 -25.53 -15.11 -8.14
CA ASP A 125 -26.33 -15.65 -7.06
C ASP A 125 -25.63 -15.31 -5.71
N SER A 126 -26.27 -15.68 -4.58
CA SER A 126 -25.74 -15.35 -3.24
C SER A 126 -24.38 -15.98 -2.95
N ASP A 127 -24.07 -17.10 -3.61
CA ASP A 127 -22.89 -17.92 -3.29
C ASP A 127 -21.73 -17.74 -4.27
N THR A 128 -22.00 -17.14 -5.45
CA THR A 128 -20.96 -16.91 -6.46
C THR A 128 -20.39 -15.51 -6.33
N PRO A 129 -19.14 -15.35 -5.88
CA PRO A 129 -18.50 -14.04 -5.80
C PRO A 129 -18.43 -13.36 -7.18
N GLY A 130 -18.65 -12.05 -7.19
CA GLY A 130 -18.38 -11.24 -8.38
C GLY A 130 -16.88 -11.20 -8.72
N SER A 131 -16.57 -10.77 -9.94
CA SER A 131 -15.17 -10.52 -10.32
C SER A 131 -14.55 -9.47 -9.41
N SER A 132 -13.34 -9.73 -8.94
CA SER A 132 -12.67 -8.88 -7.95
C SER A 132 -11.24 -8.57 -8.36
N MET A 133 -10.72 -7.45 -7.80
CA MET A 133 -9.32 -7.04 -7.96
C MET A 133 -8.83 -6.36 -6.68
N GLY A 134 -7.51 -6.32 -6.52
CA GLY A 134 -6.88 -5.53 -5.47
C GLY A 134 -6.87 -4.05 -5.82
N PHE A 135 -7.14 -3.20 -4.83
CA PHE A 135 -6.90 -1.76 -4.89
C PHE A 135 -6.06 -1.36 -3.67
N MET A 136 -5.03 -0.56 -3.89
CA MET A 136 -4.05 -0.26 -2.86
C MET A 136 -3.83 1.24 -2.73
N PHE A 137 -3.92 1.71 -1.47
CA PHE A 137 -3.48 3.04 -1.08
C PHE A 137 -2.08 2.99 -0.48
N ASN A 138 -1.37 4.08 -0.57
CA ASN A 138 -0.16 4.37 0.19
C ASN A 138 -0.44 5.57 1.10
N PRO A 139 -0.96 5.36 2.33
CA PRO A 139 -1.12 6.46 3.26
C PRO A 139 0.23 6.98 3.73
N ILE A 140 0.42 8.30 3.67
CA ILE A 140 1.64 8.97 4.15
C ILE A 140 1.28 10.18 5.00
N LYS A 141 2.19 10.59 5.90
CA LYS A 141 2.04 11.84 6.63
C LYS A 141 2.59 13.02 5.83
N ALA A 142 1.74 14.00 5.56
CA ALA A 142 2.11 15.28 4.95
C ALA A 142 1.75 16.39 5.94
N ASN A 143 2.74 17.17 6.37
CA ASN A 143 2.54 18.26 7.36
C ASN A 143 1.88 17.78 8.67
N GLY A 144 2.13 16.55 9.09
CA GLY A 144 1.57 15.96 10.32
C GLY A 144 0.19 15.30 10.14
N GLU A 145 -0.44 15.44 8.99
CA GLU A 145 -1.74 14.82 8.67
C GLU A 145 -1.58 13.63 7.73
N TRP A 146 -2.44 12.63 7.88
CA TRP A 146 -2.49 11.51 6.96
C TRP A 146 -3.19 11.91 5.66
N VAL A 147 -2.57 11.58 4.53
CA VAL A 147 -3.13 11.72 3.19
C VAL A 147 -3.04 10.39 2.44
N LEU A 148 -3.92 10.18 1.46
CA LEU A 148 -3.95 8.96 0.66
C LEU A 148 -3.18 9.17 -0.64
N ALA A 149 -2.02 8.55 -0.78
CA ALA A 149 -1.36 8.50 -2.07
C ALA A 149 -1.77 7.23 -2.84
N ILE A 150 -1.80 7.35 -4.16
CA ILE A 150 -1.94 6.19 -5.04
C ILE A 150 -0.61 5.43 -5.06
N LYS A 151 -0.68 4.10 -5.03
CA LYS A 151 0.49 3.27 -5.26
C LYS A 151 0.61 3.00 -6.76
N ASP A 152 1.66 3.52 -7.39
CA ASP A 152 1.97 3.15 -8.76
C ASP A 152 2.69 1.79 -8.76
N GLY A 153 2.56 1.04 -9.88
CA GLY A 153 3.13 -0.31 -9.97
C GLY A 153 4.67 -0.36 -9.95
N ARG A 154 5.36 0.77 -9.72
CA ARG A 154 6.80 0.85 -9.55
C ARG A 154 7.24 0.72 -8.11
N GLN A 155 6.32 0.95 -7.16
CA GLN A 155 6.62 0.78 -5.74
C GLN A 155 6.46 -0.70 -5.38
N PRO A 156 7.47 -1.33 -4.77
CA PRO A 156 7.36 -2.72 -4.35
C PRO A 156 6.21 -2.88 -3.36
N SER A 157 5.23 -3.72 -3.70
CA SER A 157 4.23 -4.13 -2.72
C SER A 157 4.82 -5.24 -1.85
N ARG A 158 4.52 -5.21 -0.56
CA ARG A 158 4.98 -6.21 0.41
C ARG A 158 4.24 -7.56 0.30
N GLU A 159 3.68 -7.88 -0.85
CA GLU A 159 2.91 -9.12 -1.04
C GLU A 159 3.71 -10.42 -0.75
N ALA A 160 5.00 -10.30 -0.45
CA ALA A 160 5.92 -11.44 -0.28
C ALA A 160 6.45 -11.67 1.15
N ALA A 161 6.06 -10.90 2.15
CA ALA A 161 6.66 -11.09 3.46
C ALA A 161 5.69 -10.81 4.60
N ILE A 162 5.22 -11.85 5.20
CA ILE A 162 4.75 -12.14 6.54
C ILE A 162 3.41 -12.86 6.49
N PRO A 163 3.38 -14.18 6.80
CA PRO A 163 2.13 -14.82 7.20
C PRO A 163 1.62 -14.07 8.43
N LEU A 164 0.35 -13.66 8.39
CA LEU A 164 -0.36 -13.15 9.56
C LEU A 164 -0.10 -14.11 10.73
N HIS A 165 0.50 -13.59 11.80
CA HIS A 165 0.56 -14.31 13.07
C HIS A 165 -0.88 -14.60 13.49
N ASP A 166 -1.17 -15.81 13.95
CA ASP A 166 -2.50 -16.26 14.39
C ASP A 166 -3.11 -15.43 15.56
N ASP A 167 -2.39 -14.44 16.07
CA ASP A 167 -2.81 -13.53 17.14
C ASP A 167 -3.33 -12.17 16.65
N ALA A 168 -3.52 -11.96 15.36
CA ALA A 168 -4.17 -10.75 14.87
C ALA A 168 -5.65 -10.75 15.28
N PRO A 169 -6.17 -9.66 15.91
CA PRO A 169 -7.59 -9.59 16.25
C PRO A 169 -8.41 -9.77 14.96
N ALA A 170 -9.43 -10.63 15.06
CA ALA A 170 -10.34 -10.92 13.97
C ALA A 170 -10.83 -9.62 13.33
N PRO A 171 -10.99 -9.56 12.00
CA PRO A 171 -11.52 -8.38 11.33
C PRO A 171 -12.85 -8.03 11.99
N VAL A 172 -12.95 -6.79 12.46
CA VAL A 172 -14.20 -6.28 13.03
C VAL A 172 -15.18 -6.15 11.87
N ASP A 173 -16.16 -7.05 11.82
CA ASP A 173 -17.30 -6.91 10.94
C ASP A 173 -18.04 -5.63 11.36
N VAL A 174 -17.83 -4.55 10.62
CA VAL A 174 -18.66 -3.35 10.77
C VAL A 174 -20.02 -3.68 10.16
N ILE A 175 -20.90 -4.25 10.98
CA ILE A 175 -22.31 -4.38 10.67
C ILE A 175 -22.89 -2.96 10.76
N VAL A 176 -23.10 -2.34 9.62
CA VAL A 176 -23.93 -1.14 9.54
C VAL A 176 -25.38 -1.63 9.55
N GLU A 177 -25.99 -1.63 10.75
CA GLU A 177 -27.45 -1.75 10.87
C GLU A 177 -28.11 -0.57 10.16
N LYS A 178 -29.22 -0.89 9.47
CA LYS A 178 -30.06 0.04 8.72
C LYS A 178 -30.84 0.99 9.63
#